data_d2e6d4f361e886ffe5672af02619c493
#
_entry.id   d2e6d4f361e886ffe5672af02619c493
#
_cell.length_a   1.000
_cell.length_b   1.000
_cell.length_c   1.000
_cell.angle_alpha   90.00
_cell.angle_beta   90.00
_cell.angle_gamma   90.00
#
_symmetry.space_group_name_H-M   'P 1'
#
loop_
_entity.id
_entity.type
_entity.pdbx_description
1 polymer ?
#
loop_
_entity_poly.entity_id
_entity_poly.type
_entity_poly.pdbx_seq_one_letter_code
_entity_poly.pdbx_strand_id
1 'polypeptide(L)'
;MEFISGISKKEYASIKELAQGSCDGKTVRMEGMVHAVRDIGDVRFVILRKAEGLVQCVYEEKTAGFELGELKDESAIRVEGVVYEEKRAPFGRELRLTSVTILSEPSAAMPLPVNKWKLNTSLEAKLNYRPLSLRNLKERAKFRIQEGIARGSCEFLTSQGFTQIRTPKIGAKGAEGGSNVFKLDYFHRPAVLAQSPQFYKQMMVGVFDRVFETGPVFRAEKHNTKRHLNEYTSLDFEMGFIDSFQDIMAMETGFLQYTMELLKKDYKTELDMLDITLPKVDEIPQVRFDEAKRLVAEKYNRQIRNPYDLEPEEEALIGRYFEEEYGADFVFVTHYPSKKRPFYAMDDPDDKTFTQSFDLLFKGLEVTTGGQRIHEYQMLLDKIEAKGMTTEGMDQYLDIFKHGMPPHGGLGIGLERLTMKLIGEDNVRETCLFPRDLSRLEP
;
A
#
# COMPACT_ATOMS: atom_id res chain seq x y z
N MET A 1 43.16 2.28 14.48
CA MET A 1 42.13 2.23 13.39
C MET A 1 41.08 1.27 13.89
N GLU A 2 39.83 1.75 14.03
CA GLU A 2 38.71 0.94 14.50
C GLU A 2 37.89 0.46 13.28
N PHE A 3 37.48 -0.79 13.30
CA PHE A 3 36.69 -1.40 12.21
C PHE A 3 35.29 -1.68 12.72
N ILE A 4 34.25 -1.26 11.94
CA ILE A 4 32.85 -1.58 12.21
C ILE A 4 32.55 -2.91 11.51
N SER A 5 32.30 -3.97 12.27
CA SER A 5 32.13 -5.34 11.78
C SER A 5 30.68 -5.84 11.86
N GLY A 6 29.72 -5.01 11.43
CA GLY A 6 28.32 -5.41 11.38
C GLY A 6 27.42 -4.68 12.37
N ILE A 7 26.23 -5.24 12.63
CA ILE A 7 25.22 -4.62 13.48
C ILE A 7 25.63 -4.76 14.96
N SER A 8 25.73 -3.62 15.66
CA SER A 8 25.89 -3.61 17.10
C SER A 8 24.63 -4.17 17.77
N LYS A 9 24.76 -5.31 18.45
CA LYS A 9 23.65 -5.87 19.24
C LYS A 9 23.62 -5.15 20.60
N LYS A 10 22.57 -4.38 20.80
CA LYS A 10 22.24 -3.89 22.14
C LYS A 10 21.55 -5.04 22.91
N GLU A 11 21.94 -5.21 24.18
CA GLU A 11 21.30 -6.19 25.08
C GLU A 11 19.96 -5.64 25.62
N TYR A 12 19.00 -5.45 24.72
CA TYR A 12 17.66 -5.00 25.06
C TYR A 12 16.64 -6.08 24.75
N ALA A 13 15.73 -6.31 25.71
CA ALA A 13 14.62 -7.22 25.50
C ALA A 13 13.64 -6.67 24.45
N SER A 14 13.16 -7.55 23.60
CA SER A 14 12.09 -7.28 22.64
C SER A 14 10.72 -7.64 23.25
N ILE A 15 9.65 -7.08 22.70
CA ILE A 15 8.28 -7.49 23.06
C ILE A 15 8.02 -8.96 22.74
N LYS A 16 8.64 -9.50 21.69
CA LYS A 16 8.53 -10.91 21.31
C LYS A 16 9.10 -11.82 22.40
N GLU A 17 10.25 -11.51 22.96
CA GLU A 17 10.86 -12.27 24.06
C GLU A 17 10.01 -12.21 25.33
N LEU A 18 9.44 -11.02 25.64
CA LEU A 18 8.48 -10.88 26.73
C LEU A 18 7.25 -11.78 26.52
N ALA A 19 6.61 -11.69 25.34
CA ALA A 19 5.41 -12.47 25.02
C ALA A 19 5.63 -13.99 25.10
N GLN A 20 6.85 -14.44 24.77
CA GLN A 20 7.24 -15.85 24.85
C GLN A 20 7.58 -16.32 26.27
N GLY A 21 7.68 -15.41 27.25
CA GLY A 21 8.08 -15.74 28.63
C GLY A 21 9.56 -16.10 28.80
N SER A 22 10.39 -15.89 27.78
CA SER A 22 11.82 -16.20 27.81
C SER A 22 12.62 -15.32 28.79
N CYS A 23 12.01 -14.22 29.22
CA CYS A 23 12.60 -13.24 30.15
C CYS A 23 12.01 -13.33 31.57
N ASP A 24 11.10 -14.26 31.87
CA ASP A 24 10.44 -14.34 33.18
C ASP A 24 11.48 -14.49 34.32
N GLY A 25 11.35 -13.67 35.35
CA GLY A 25 12.27 -13.60 36.51
C GLY A 25 13.63 -12.96 36.22
N LYS A 26 13.92 -12.53 35.00
CA LYS A 26 15.19 -11.89 34.61
C LYS A 26 15.08 -10.37 34.68
N THR A 27 16.18 -9.73 35.02
CA THR A 27 16.34 -8.29 34.82
C THR A 27 16.59 -8.03 33.34
N VAL A 28 15.77 -7.18 32.73
CA VAL A 28 15.91 -6.79 31.35
C VAL A 28 15.98 -5.27 31.19
N ARG A 29 16.55 -4.84 30.08
CA ARG A 29 16.61 -3.43 29.67
C ARG A 29 15.76 -3.20 28.46
N MET A 30 14.98 -2.12 28.47
CA MET A 30 14.14 -1.72 27.33
C MET A 30 14.21 -0.21 27.09
N GLU A 31 14.00 0.20 25.84
CA GLU A 31 13.86 1.61 25.45
C GLU A 31 12.52 1.81 24.74
N GLY A 32 11.91 2.97 24.94
CA GLY A 32 10.66 3.35 24.29
C GLY A 32 10.19 4.74 24.70
N MET A 33 8.99 5.08 24.23
CA MET A 33 8.33 6.34 24.55
C MET A 33 7.32 6.14 25.68
N VAL A 34 7.22 7.07 26.60
CA VAL A 34 6.16 7.08 27.61
C VAL A 34 4.82 7.31 26.90
N HIS A 35 3.98 6.29 26.85
CA HIS A 35 2.65 6.36 26.26
C HIS A 35 1.63 6.99 27.22
N ALA A 36 1.73 6.63 28.47
CA ALA A 36 0.94 7.19 29.56
C ALA A 36 1.55 6.81 30.92
N VAL A 37 1.34 7.63 31.91
CA VAL A 37 1.59 7.30 33.31
C VAL A 37 0.24 7.25 34.04
N ARG A 38 0.01 6.16 34.79
CA ARG A 38 -1.19 5.99 35.64
C ARG A 38 -0.72 5.92 37.08
N ASP A 39 -1.13 6.87 37.89
CA ASP A 39 -0.83 6.94 39.32
C ASP A 39 -2.02 6.36 40.11
N ILE A 40 -1.77 5.34 40.93
CA ILE A 40 -2.76 4.70 41.80
C ILE A 40 -2.18 4.67 43.23
N GLY A 41 -1.83 5.83 43.75
CA GLY A 41 -1.24 5.99 45.07
C GLY A 41 0.20 5.43 45.15
N ASP A 42 0.41 4.38 45.94
CA ASP A 42 1.77 3.79 46.16
C ASP A 42 2.32 3.07 44.87
N VAL A 43 1.51 2.93 43.84
CA VAL A 43 1.88 2.22 42.60
C VAL A 43 1.65 3.12 41.39
N ARG A 44 2.66 3.27 40.54
CA ARG A 44 2.57 3.95 39.25
C ARG A 44 2.81 2.98 38.12
N PHE A 45 1.93 3.02 37.11
CA PHE A 45 2.10 2.26 35.88
C PHE A 45 2.63 3.17 34.79
N VAL A 46 3.85 2.89 34.34
CA VAL A 46 4.45 3.56 33.19
C VAL A 46 4.21 2.68 31.97
N ILE A 47 3.36 3.13 31.05
CA ILE A 47 3.11 2.41 29.81
C ILE A 47 4.15 2.83 28.79
N LEU A 48 5.04 1.91 28.43
CA LEU A 48 6.11 2.12 27.47
C LEU A 48 5.62 1.73 26.07
N ARG A 49 5.69 2.65 25.11
CA ARG A 49 5.35 2.41 23.70
C ARG A 49 6.61 2.10 22.90
N LYS A 50 6.57 0.98 22.20
CA LYS A 50 7.59 0.54 21.23
C LYS A 50 6.94 0.41 19.83
N ALA A 51 7.76 0.08 18.84
CA ALA A 51 7.25 -0.18 17.48
C ALA A 51 6.27 -1.34 17.46
N GLU A 52 6.52 -2.39 18.23
CA GLU A 52 5.75 -3.63 18.24
C GLU A 52 4.50 -3.59 19.15
N GLY A 53 4.37 -2.59 20.04
CA GLY A 53 3.24 -2.51 20.97
C GLY A 53 3.53 -1.76 22.26
N LEU A 54 2.76 -2.08 23.30
CA LEU A 54 2.86 -1.47 24.63
C LEU A 54 3.42 -2.46 25.65
N VAL A 55 4.25 -1.98 26.55
CA VAL A 55 4.75 -2.73 27.72
C VAL A 55 4.28 -2.01 28.98
N GLN A 56 3.67 -2.75 29.91
CA GLN A 56 3.36 -2.23 31.23
C GLN A 56 4.57 -2.33 32.12
N CYS A 57 5.03 -1.19 32.63
CA CYS A 57 6.08 -1.10 33.63
C CYS A 57 5.46 -0.66 34.94
N VAL A 58 5.83 -1.31 36.04
CA VAL A 58 5.30 -1.06 37.40
C VAL A 58 6.38 -0.43 38.26
N TYR A 59 6.06 0.68 38.86
CA TYR A 59 6.86 1.35 39.88
C TYR A 59 6.11 1.29 41.21
N GLU A 60 6.74 0.71 42.21
CA GLU A 60 6.24 0.67 43.59
C GLU A 60 7.22 1.48 44.49
N GLU A 61 6.76 2.62 44.99
CA GLU A 61 7.60 3.57 45.73
C GLU A 61 8.35 2.92 46.91
N LYS A 62 7.67 2.02 47.62
CA LYS A 62 8.25 1.34 48.81
C LYS A 62 9.31 0.29 48.49
N THR A 63 9.36 -0.22 47.28
CA THR A 63 10.23 -1.34 46.88
C THR A 63 11.23 -1.00 45.79
N ALA A 64 11.03 0.11 45.07
CA ALA A 64 11.81 0.47 43.89
C ALA A 64 13.29 0.80 44.18
N GLY A 65 13.61 1.33 45.35
CA GLY A 65 14.98 1.74 45.70
C GLY A 65 15.50 2.98 44.95
N PHE A 66 14.62 3.66 44.21
CA PHE A 66 14.89 4.90 43.48
C PHE A 66 13.61 5.76 43.42
N GLU A 67 13.77 7.06 43.16
CA GLU A 67 12.65 7.99 42.94
C GLU A 67 12.34 8.09 41.45
N LEU A 68 11.09 7.81 41.05
CA LEU A 68 10.68 7.87 39.64
C LEU A 68 10.65 9.32 39.11
N GLY A 69 10.38 10.29 39.97
CA GLY A 69 10.22 11.67 39.59
C GLY A 69 8.93 11.88 38.72
N GLU A 70 8.86 13.03 38.08
CA GLU A 70 7.77 13.34 37.14
C GLU A 70 8.16 12.92 35.72
N LEU A 71 7.38 12.01 35.14
CA LEU A 71 7.53 11.58 33.75
C LEU A 71 6.46 12.23 32.89
N LYS A 72 6.89 12.93 31.84
CA LYS A 72 5.98 13.52 30.84
C LYS A 72 5.60 12.45 29.80
N ASP A 73 4.33 12.42 29.41
CA ASP A 73 3.89 11.66 28.24
C ASP A 73 4.77 12.03 27.04
N GLU A 74 5.10 11.05 26.19
CA GLU A 74 6.00 11.19 25.03
C GLU A 74 7.49 11.43 25.37
N SER A 75 7.93 11.33 26.62
CA SER A 75 9.35 11.24 26.92
C SER A 75 9.95 9.95 26.36
N ALA A 76 11.15 10.03 25.80
CA ALA A 76 11.94 8.84 25.46
C ALA A 76 12.69 8.39 26.71
N ILE A 77 12.50 7.14 27.10
CA ILE A 77 13.11 6.60 28.33
C ILE A 77 13.78 5.24 28.07
N ARG A 78 14.78 4.96 28.89
CA ARG A 78 15.36 3.64 29.10
C ARG A 78 14.93 3.14 30.46
N VAL A 79 14.43 1.92 30.52
CA VAL A 79 14.00 1.27 31.74
C VAL A 79 14.79 0.00 31.98
N GLU A 80 15.08 -0.32 33.23
CA GLU A 80 15.54 -1.62 33.67
C GLU A 80 14.53 -2.16 34.67
N GLY A 81 14.32 -3.46 34.67
CA GLY A 81 13.38 -4.07 35.60
C GLY A 81 13.32 -5.58 35.46
N VAL A 82 12.67 -6.21 36.42
CA VAL A 82 12.45 -7.66 36.45
C VAL A 82 11.10 -7.99 35.80
N VAL A 83 11.08 -8.97 34.91
CA VAL A 83 9.88 -9.43 34.21
C VAL A 83 9.07 -10.36 35.09
N TYR A 84 7.77 -10.09 35.22
CA TYR A 84 6.81 -10.94 35.95
C TYR A 84 5.60 -11.29 35.09
N GLU A 85 5.02 -12.46 35.32
CA GLU A 85 3.73 -12.83 34.72
C GLU A 85 2.62 -11.98 35.38
N GLU A 86 1.84 -11.27 34.54
CA GLU A 86 0.62 -10.56 34.93
C GLU A 86 -0.40 -10.66 33.77
N LYS A 87 -1.40 -11.52 33.95
CA LYS A 87 -2.39 -11.83 32.89
C LYS A 87 -3.17 -10.64 32.36
N ARG A 88 -3.30 -9.55 33.15
CA ARG A 88 -4.00 -8.32 32.75
C ARG A 88 -3.12 -7.36 32.00
N ALA A 89 -1.78 -7.54 32.06
CA ALA A 89 -0.85 -6.72 31.32
C ALA A 89 -0.79 -7.09 29.82
N PRO A 90 -0.40 -6.19 28.94
CA PRO A 90 -0.12 -6.52 27.55
C PRO A 90 0.84 -7.72 27.44
N PHE A 91 0.56 -8.64 26.54
CA PHE A 91 1.32 -9.90 26.36
C PHE A 91 1.43 -10.79 27.61
N GLY A 92 0.58 -10.54 28.63
CA GLY A 92 0.56 -11.34 29.87
C GLY A 92 1.79 -11.13 30.78
N ARG A 93 2.57 -10.07 30.58
CA ARG A 93 3.78 -9.76 31.34
C ARG A 93 3.88 -8.29 31.66
N GLU A 94 4.48 -8.00 32.82
CA GLU A 94 4.84 -6.66 33.25
C GLU A 94 6.32 -6.57 33.65
N LEU A 95 6.86 -5.38 33.63
CA LEU A 95 8.22 -5.09 34.01
C LEU A 95 8.22 -4.30 35.34
N ARG A 96 8.65 -4.90 36.45
CA ARG A 96 8.85 -4.17 37.68
C ARG A 96 10.14 -3.39 37.63
N LEU A 97 10.03 -2.08 37.68
CA LEU A 97 11.11 -1.14 37.46
C LEU A 97 12.16 -1.19 38.59
N THR A 98 13.43 -1.26 38.21
CA THR A 98 14.58 -1.09 39.08
C THR A 98 15.35 0.19 38.77
N SER A 99 15.25 0.72 37.53
CA SER A 99 15.78 2.03 37.21
C SER A 99 15.03 2.61 35.97
N VAL A 100 15.07 3.95 35.88
CA VAL A 100 14.58 4.71 34.72
C VAL A 100 15.59 5.81 34.39
N THR A 101 15.95 5.90 33.12
CA THR A 101 16.79 6.99 32.59
C THR A 101 16.00 7.75 31.52
N ILE A 102 15.82 9.05 31.69
CA ILE A 102 15.22 9.91 30.68
C ILE A 102 16.29 10.19 29.62
N LEU A 103 15.96 9.82 28.34
CA LEU A 103 16.84 10.05 27.20
C LEU A 103 16.52 11.41 26.54
N SER A 104 15.23 11.77 26.48
CA SER A 104 14.76 13.08 26.06
C SER A 104 13.34 13.33 26.54
N GLU A 105 12.99 14.61 26.72
CA GLU A 105 11.66 15.06 27.09
C GLU A 105 11.03 15.95 26.02
N PRO A 106 9.70 15.93 25.88
CA PRO A 106 9.01 16.87 25.00
C PRO A 106 9.08 18.30 25.57
N SER A 107 9.33 19.27 24.70
CA SER A 107 9.30 20.70 25.03
C SER A 107 7.92 21.32 24.94
N ALA A 108 6.93 20.61 24.39
CA ALA A 108 5.55 21.07 24.23
C ALA A 108 4.55 19.93 24.49
N ALA A 109 3.33 20.29 24.89
CA ALA A 109 2.25 19.32 25.06
C ALA A 109 1.86 18.70 23.71
N MET A 110 1.43 17.43 23.74
CA MET A 110 0.95 16.72 22.55
C MET A 110 -0.36 17.35 22.03
N PRO A 111 -0.41 17.80 20.77
CA PRO A 111 -1.61 18.45 20.23
C PRO A 111 -2.77 17.47 19.94
N LEU A 112 -2.51 16.18 19.92
CA LEU A 112 -3.48 15.12 19.67
C LEU A 112 -3.45 14.08 20.80
N PRO A 113 -4.60 13.51 21.19
CA PRO A 113 -4.67 12.50 22.25
C PRO A 113 -4.24 11.12 21.73
N VAL A 114 -2.96 10.99 21.31
CA VAL A 114 -2.41 9.78 20.65
C VAL A 114 -2.38 8.54 21.55
N ASN A 115 -2.46 8.71 22.86
CA ASN A 115 -2.54 7.65 23.85
C ASN A 115 -3.93 7.04 24.03
N LYS A 116 -4.94 7.51 23.30
CA LYS A 116 -6.28 6.90 23.31
C LYS A 116 -6.34 5.74 22.32
N TRP A 117 -7.20 4.76 22.60
CA TRP A 117 -7.41 3.62 21.71
C TRP A 117 -7.86 4.03 20.31
N LYS A 118 -8.77 4.99 20.22
CA LYS A 118 -9.24 5.60 18.96
C LYS A 118 -8.89 7.08 18.96
N LEU A 119 -8.26 7.54 17.91
CA LEU A 119 -7.94 8.94 17.70
C LEU A 119 -9.16 9.66 17.10
N ASN A 120 -10.06 10.15 17.97
CA ASN A 120 -11.25 10.90 17.57
C ASN A 120 -10.88 12.34 17.19
N THR A 121 -10.45 12.52 15.95
CA THR A 121 -10.13 13.83 15.39
C THR A 121 -10.41 13.85 13.88
N SER A 122 -10.51 15.03 13.28
CA SER A 122 -10.75 15.16 11.85
C SER A 122 -9.56 14.61 11.04
N LEU A 123 -9.83 14.17 9.79
CA LEU A 123 -8.79 13.75 8.87
C LEU A 123 -7.76 14.87 8.66
N GLU A 124 -8.21 16.09 8.51
CA GLU A 124 -7.34 17.26 8.32
C GLU A 124 -6.37 17.43 9.49
N ALA A 125 -6.85 17.36 10.73
CA ALA A 125 -5.99 17.45 11.91
C ALA A 125 -5.01 16.27 11.98
N LYS A 126 -5.42 15.04 11.63
CA LYS A 126 -4.50 13.90 11.51
C LYS A 126 -3.40 14.15 10.49
N LEU A 127 -3.73 14.74 9.34
CA LEU A 127 -2.78 15.01 8.28
C LEU A 127 -1.85 16.19 8.60
N ASN A 128 -2.35 17.25 9.25
CA ASN A 128 -1.54 18.41 9.66
C ASN A 128 -0.53 18.05 10.75
N TYR A 129 -0.85 17.07 11.58
CA TYR A 129 0.05 16.53 12.61
C TYR A 129 0.46 15.08 12.30
N ARG A 130 0.70 14.76 11.01
CA ARG A 130 0.86 13.37 10.55
C ARG A 130 1.88 12.55 11.34
N PRO A 131 3.13 13.01 11.58
CA PRO A 131 4.10 12.26 12.35
C PRO A 131 3.65 12.01 13.81
N LEU A 132 2.86 12.91 14.36
CA LEU A 132 2.33 12.77 15.72
C LEU A 132 1.09 11.87 15.75
N SER A 133 0.16 12.03 14.81
CA SER A 133 -1.03 11.18 14.73
C SER A 133 -0.67 9.70 14.57
N LEU A 134 0.42 9.39 13.86
CA LEU A 134 0.95 8.03 13.68
C LEU A 134 1.60 7.44 14.94
N ARG A 135 1.77 8.20 16.01
CA ARG A 135 2.12 7.66 17.33
C ARG A 135 0.95 6.90 17.96
N ASN A 136 -0.29 7.16 17.52
CA ASN A 136 -1.43 6.32 17.87
C ASN A 136 -1.29 4.92 17.26
N LEU A 137 -1.61 3.88 18.04
CA LEU A 137 -1.39 2.50 17.63
C LEU A 137 -2.25 2.09 16.42
N LYS A 138 -3.53 2.48 16.39
CA LYS A 138 -4.43 2.16 15.29
C LYS A 138 -4.06 2.90 14.00
N GLU A 139 -3.71 4.18 14.09
CA GLU A 139 -3.28 4.94 12.92
C GLU A 139 -1.98 4.35 12.35
N ARG A 140 -1.06 3.91 13.19
CA ARG A 140 0.18 3.24 12.78
C ARG A 140 -0.09 1.86 12.17
N ALA A 141 -1.01 1.09 12.73
CA ALA A 141 -1.35 -0.25 12.25
C ALA A 141 -1.79 -0.27 10.78
N LYS A 142 -2.46 0.80 10.29
CA LYS A 142 -2.84 0.95 8.88
C LYS A 142 -1.62 0.85 7.96
N PHE A 143 -0.51 1.51 8.33
CA PHE A 143 0.73 1.52 7.55
C PHE A 143 1.57 0.26 7.73
N ARG A 144 1.39 -0.46 8.84
CA ARG A 144 1.96 -1.80 8.99
C ARG A 144 1.28 -2.79 8.03
N ILE A 145 -0.04 -2.72 7.89
CA ILE A 145 -0.76 -3.52 6.88
C ILE A 145 -0.30 -3.15 5.46
N GLN A 146 -0.16 -1.85 5.16
CA GLN A 146 0.34 -1.40 3.86
C GLN A 146 1.75 -1.91 3.56
N GLU A 147 2.65 -1.87 4.55
CA GLU A 147 4.00 -2.44 4.43
C GLU A 147 3.93 -3.93 4.16
N GLY A 148 3.03 -4.67 4.82
CA GLY A 148 2.79 -6.09 4.58
C GLY A 148 2.34 -6.39 3.15
N ILE A 149 1.46 -5.56 2.58
CA ILE A 149 1.03 -5.68 1.17
C ILE A 149 2.23 -5.47 0.22
N ALA A 150 3.00 -4.41 0.42
CA ALA A 150 4.17 -4.11 -0.41
C ALA A 150 5.26 -5.21 -0.30
N ARG A 151 5.49 -5.71 0.91
CA ARG A 151 6.39 -6.85 1.17
C ARG A 151 5.89 -8.11 0.46
N GLY A 152 4.60 -8.42 0.57
CA GLY A 152 3.97 -9.57 -0.10
C GLY A 152 4.16 -9.52 -1.61
N SER A 153 3.99 -8.35 -2.23
CA SER A 153 4.26 -8.15 -3.65
C SER A 153 5.71 -8.46 -4.01
N CYS A 154 6.67 -7.91 -3.25
CA CYS A 154 8.09 -8.12 -3.52
C CYS A 154 8.50 -9.59 -3.36
N GLU A 155 8.09 -10.24 -2.26
CA GLU A 155 8.43 -11.64 -1.97
C GLU A 155 7.80 -12.59 -3.00
N PHE A 156 6.51 -12.41 -3.29
CA PHE A 156 5.80 -13.24 -4.27
C PHE A 156 6.40 -13.12 -5.66
N LEU A 157 6.52 -11.92 -6.21
CA LEU A 157 7.02 -11.71 -7.56
C LEU A 157 8.46 -12.20 -7.71
N THR A 158 9.31 -11.97 -6.70
CA THR A 158 10.67 -12.53 -6.69
C THR A 158 10.66 -14.06 -6.73
N SER A 159 9.75 -14.70 -5.97
CA SER A 159 9.61 -16.17 -5.97
C SER A 159 9.13 -16.73 -7.30
N GLN A 160 8.40 -15.92 -8.10
CA GLN A 160 7.93 -16.26 -9.44
C GLN A 160 8.92 -15.91 -10.55
N GLY A 161 10.17 -15.58 -10.19
CA GLY A 161 11.25 -15.31 -11.13
C GLY A 161 11.23 -13.91 -11.75
N PHE A 162 10.52 -12.97 -11.17
CA PHE A 162 10.54 -11.58 -11.61
C PHE A 162 11.78 -10.84 -11.12
N THR A 163 12.37 -10.04 -12.00
CA THR A 163 13.47 -9.13 -11.68
C THR A 163 12.91 -7.77 -11.24
N GLN A 164 13.33 -7.32 -10.06
CA GLN A 164 12.96 -5.98 -9.61
C GLN A 164 13.77 -4.92 -10.34
N ILE A 165 13.09 -4.00 -11.03
CA ILE A 165 13.73 -2.88 -11.74
C ILE A 165 13.49 -1.55 -11.02
N ARG A 166 14.26 -0.54 -11.40
CA ARG A 166 14.12 0.85 -10.97
C ARG A 166 14.12 1.72 -12.21
N THR A 167 13.07 2.51 -12.41
CA THR A 167 12.89 3.32 -13.60
C THR A 167 12.88 4.82 -13.29
N PRO A 168 13.32 5.67 -14.23
CA PRO A 168 13.24 7.12 -14.07
C PRO A 168 11.79 7.60 -13.88
N LYS A 169 11.61 8.59 -13.02
CA LYS A 169 10.32 9.26 -12.82
C LYS A 169 10.23 10.63 -13.49
N ILE A 170 11.31 11.08 -14.09
CA ILE A 170 11.37 12.26 -14.98
C ILE A 170 11.59 11.75 -16.40
N GLY A 171 10.70 12.10 -17.31
CA GLY A 171 10.74 11.67 -18.70
C GLY A 171 10.37 12.79 -19.66
N ALA A 172 10.63 12.58 -20.95
CA ALA A 172 10.27 13.56 -21.99
C ALA A 172 8.78 13.50 -22.35
N LYS A 173 8.11 12.35 -22.12
CA LYS A 173 6.73 12.10 -22.55
C LYS A 173 5.99 11.23 -21.54
N GLY A 174 4.69 11.46 -21.39
CA GLY A 174 3.82 10.62 -20.58
C GLY A 174 3.37 9.35 -21.35
N ALA A 175 3.32 8.22 -20.65
CA ALA A 175 2.94 6.91 -21.23
C ALA A 175 1.43 6.75 -21.46
N GLU A 176 0.60 7.46 -20.69
CA GLU A 176 -0.86 7.27 -20.62
C GLU A 176 -1.64 8.34 -21.43
N GLY A 177 -1.09 8.83 -22.53
CA GLY A 177 -1.80 9.78 -23.42
C GLY A 177 -1.74 11.26 -23.05
N GLY A 178 -0.88 11.67 -22.13
CA GLY A 178 -0.32 13.02 -22.03
C GLY A 178 -1.14 14.17 -21.46
N SER A 179 -2.43 14.05 -21.17
CA SER A 179 -3.24 15.20 -20.73
C SER A 179 -3.11 15.56 -19.24
N ASN A 180 -2.85 14.58 -18.38
CA ASN A 180 -2.82 14.75 -16.92
C ASN A 180 -1.42 14.51 -16.35
N VAL A 181 -0.41 15.23 -16.90
CA VAL A 181 0.97 15.14 -16.45
C VAL A 181 1.41 16.41 -15.74
N PHE A 182 2.22 16.26 -14.70
CA PHE A 182 2.96 17.38 -14.13
C PHE A 182 4.13 17.71 -15.05
N LYS A 183 4.16 18.96 -15.55
CA LYS A 183 5.22 19.49 -16.41
C LYS A 183 6.28 20.19 -15.56
N LEU A 184 7.54 19.99 -15.92
CA LEU A 184 8.68 20.63 -15.27
C LEU A 184 9.71 21.10 -16.29
N ASP A 185 10.54 22.04 -15.91
CA ASP A 185 11.73 22.45 -16.66
C ASP A 185 12.91 21.57 -16.22
N TYR A 186 13.48 20.82 -17.16
CA TYR A 186 14.66 20.00 -16.92
C TYR A 186 15.86 20.58 -17.69
N PHE A 187 16.59 21.49 -17.04
CA PHE A 187 17.73 22.18 -17.66
C PHE A 187 17.37 22.79 -19.01
N HIS A 188 16.31 23.62 -19.02
CA HIS A 188 15.76 24.29 -20.22
C HIS A 188 15.18 23.36 -21.29
N ARG A 189 14.85 22.12 -20.91
CA ARG A 189 14.10 21.16 -21.74
C ARG A 189 12.78 20.81 -21.05
N PRO A 190 11.67 20.72 -21.81
CA PRO A 190 10.41 20.30 -21.21
C PRO A 190 10.50 18.82 -20.76
N ALA A 191 10.04 18.55 -19.56
CA ALA A 191 9.93 17.21 -19.01
C ALA A 191 8.60 17.03 -18.27
N VAL A 192 8.27 15.78 -17.94
CA VAL A 192 7.08 15.40 -17.19
C VAL A 192 7.43 14.41 -16.11
N LEU A 193 6.60 14.37 -15.04
CA LEU A 193 6.64 13.30 -14.07
C LEU A 193 5.88 12.07 -14.61
N ALA A 194 6.41 10.88 -14.34
CA ALA A 194 5.90 9.62 -14.85
C ALA A 194 4.53 9.29 -14.27
N GLN A 195 3.56 8.99 -15.13
CA GLN A 195 2.23 8.51 -14.75
C GLN A 195 2.21 7.01 -14.41
N SER A 196 3.15 6.26 -14.94
CA SER A 196 3.45 4.86 -14.67
C SER A 196 4.83 4.50 -15.24
N PRO A 197 5.44 3.36 -14.87
CA PRO A 197 6.68 2.87 -15.49
C PRO A 197 6.44 2.16 -16.84
N GLN A 198 5.31 2.36 -17.51
CA GLN A 198 4.82 1.54 -18.61
C GLN A 198 5.82 1.32 -19.74
N PHE A 199 6.46 2.37 -20.26
CA PHE A 199 7.47 2.21 -21.30
C PHE A 199 8.62 1.33 -20.87
N TYR A 200 9.11 1.55 -19.67
CA TYR A 200 10.29 0.85 -19.14
C TYR A 200 9.99 -0.60 -18.80
N LYS A 201 8.86 -0.90 -18.15
CA LYS A 201 8.54 -2.29 -17.82
C LYS A 201 8.31 -3.13 -19.06
N GLN A 202 7.68 -2.59 -20.12
CA GLN A 202 7.57 -3.27 -21.40
C GLN A 202 8.94 -3.51 -22.04
N MET A 203 9.80 -2.47 -22.17
CA MET A 203 11.14 -2.63 -22.71
C MET A 203 11.94 -3.70 -21.95
N MET A 204 11.84 -3.74 -20.63
CA MET A 204 12.62 -4.64 -19.79
C MET A 204 12.11 -6.10 -19.83
N VAL A 205 10.88 -6.35 -20.27
CA VAL A 205 10.43 -7.72 -20.57
C VAL A 205 11.26 -8.33 -21.71
N GLY A 206 11.62 -7.55 -22.72
CA GLY A 206 12.51 -8.00 -23.80
C GLY A 206 13.95 -8.31 -23.34
N VAL A 207 14.27 -8.07 -22.07
CA VAL A 207 15.61 -8.28 -21.48
C VAL A 207 15.58 -9.33 -20.36
N PHE A 208 14.56 -9.29 -19.49
CA PHE A 208 14.49 -10.11 -18.27
C PHE A 208 13.30 -11.06 -18.23
N ASP A 209 12.51 -11.16 -19.29
CA ASP A 209 11.26 -11.91 -19.41
C ASP A 209 10.17 -11.47 -18.43
N ARG A 210 10.50 -11.26 -17.17
CA ARG A 210 9.59 -10.85 -16.09
C ARG A 210 10.20 -9.76 -15.23
N VAL A 211 9.48 -8.66 -15.08
CA VAL A 211 9.96 -7.51 -14.29
C VAL A 211 8.86 -6.96 -13.40
N PHE A 212 9.27 -6.35 -12.29
CA PHE A 212 8.36 -5.60 -11.43
C PHE A 212 9.03 -4.36 -10.84
N GLU A 213 8.23 -3.38 -10.50
CA GLU A 213 8.64 -2.17 -9.80
C GLU A 213 7.59 -1.79 -8.75
N THR A 214 8.05 -1.39 -7.58
CA THR A 214 7.25 -0.66 -6.58
C THR A 214 7.81 0.74 -6.50
N GLY A 215 7.01 1.73 -6.86
CA GLY A 215 7.51 3.10 -6.92
C GLY A 215 6.42 4.16 -7.07
N PRO A 216 6.79 5.45 -6.89
CA PRO A 216 5.87 6.56 -7.01
C PRO A 216 5.45 6.78 -8.47
N VAL A 217 4.18 7.16 -8.65
CA VAL A 217 3.60 7.61 -9.91
C VAL A 217 2.79 8.88 -9.67
N PHE A 218 2.64 9.70 -10.72
CA PHE A 218 2.14 11.05 -10.63
C PHE A 218 0.97 11.28 -11.59
N ARG A 219 -0.15 11.80 -11.08
CA ARG A 219 -1.35 12.10 -11.85
C ARG A 219 -1.76 13.56 -11.58
N ALA A 220 -1.61 14.43 -12.57
CA ALA A 220 -2.01 15.84 -12.48
C ALA A 220 -3.53 16.04 -12.64
N GLU A 221 -4.30 15.16 -12.04
CA GLU A 221 -5.76 15.18 -12.08
C GLU A 221 -6.30 16.26 -11.15
N LYS A 222 -7.22 17.09 -11.68
CA LYS A 222 -7.85 18.19 -10.93
C LYS A 222 -9.10 17.73 -10.17
N HIS A 223 -9.06 16.52 -9.61
CA HIS A 223 -10.17 15.96 -8.86
C HIS A 223 -9.83 15.90 -7.37
N ASN A 224 -10.64 16.53 -6.54
CA ASN A 224 -10.52 16.44 -5.08
C ASN A 224 -11.55 15.43 -4.54
N THR A 225 -11.34 14.16 -4.81
CA THR A 225 -12.22 13.09 -4.36
C THR A 225 -11.56 12.22 -3.29
N LYS A 226 -12.33 11.38 -2.63
CA LYS A 226 -11.85 10.43 -1.62
C LYS A 226 -10.99 9.29 -2.18
N ARG A 227 -10.93 9.14 -3.51
CA ARG A 227 -10.26 8.01 -4.18
C ARG A 227 -9.05 8.40 -5.05
N HIS A 228 -8.68 9.69 -5.10
CA HIS A 228 -7.61 10.20 -5.93
C HIS A 228 -6.54 10.91 -5.12
N LEU A 229 -5.29 10.65 -5.50
CA LEU A 229 -4.08 11.35 -5.07
C LEU A 229 -3.31 11.78 -6.33
N ASN A 230 -2.55 12.87 -6.22
CA ASN A 230 -1.69 13.33 -7.31
C ASN A 230 -0.33 12.60 -7.33
N GLU A 231 0.06 11.99 -6.22
CA GLU A 231 1.21 11.11 -6.08
C GLU A 231 0.79 9.90 -5.23
N TYR A 232 1.05 8.69 -5.72
CA TYR A 232 0.75 7.44 -5.02
C TYR A 232 1.75 6.36 -5.39
N THR A 233 1.77 5.27 -4.63
CA THR A 233 2.65 4.13 -4.89
C THR A 233 1.96 3.13 -5.80
N SER A 234 2.58 2.81 -6.92
CA SER A 234 2.15 1.76 -7.83
C SER A 234 2.97 0.50 -7.62
N LEU A 235 2.28 -0.64 -7.54
CA LEU A 235 2.86 -1.98 -7.63
C LEU A 235 2.67 -2.44 -9.06
N ASP A 236 3.72 -2.44 -9.84
CA ASP A 236 3.70 -2.76 -11.26
C ASP A 236 4.42 -4.07 -11.54
N PHE A 237 3.86 -4.92 -12.39
CA PHE A 237 4.63 -5.96 -13.04
C PHE A 237 4.31 -6.09 -14.53
N GLU A 238 5.23 -6.68 -15.27
CA GLU A 238 5.08 -7.02 -16.68
C GLU A 238 5.79 -8.35 -16.94
N MET A 239 5.16 -9.27 -17.71
CA MET A 239 5.72 -10.58 -18.03
C MET A 239 5.53 -10.95 -19.49
N GLY A 240 6.55 -11.56 -20.07
CA GLY A 240 6.58 -12.06 -21.44
C GLY A 240 6.21 -13.52 -21.56
N PHE A 241 6.09 -13.97 -22.82
CA PHE A 241 5.76 -15.35 -23.19
C PHE A 241 4.43 -15.83 -22.61
N ILE A 242 3.45 -14.93 -22.58
CA ILE A 242 2.08 -15.23 -22.14
C ILE A 242 1.27 -15.86 -23.28
N ASP A 243 0.35 -16.73 -22.93
CA ASP A 243 -0.65 -17.27 -23.87
C ASP A 243 -1.83 -16.30 -24.03
N SER A 244 -2.23 -15.65 -22.95
CA SER A 244 -3.30 -14.65 -22.96
C SER A 244 -3.20 -13.70 -21.77
N PHE A 245 -4.04 -12.64 -21.75
CA PHE A 245 -4.15 -11.74 -20.61
C PHE A 245 -4.64 -12.42 -19.32
N GLN A 246 -5.23 -13.61 -19.42
CA GLN A 246 -5.64 -14.40 -18.26
C GLN A 246 -4.44 -14.87 -17.42
N ASP A 247 -3.26 -15.03 -18.03
CA ASP A 247 -2.04 -15.33 -17.29
C ASP A 247 -1.66 -14.20 -16.31
N ILE A 248 -1.96 -12.95 -16.71
CA ILE A 248 -1.74 -11.79 -15.87
C ILE A 248 -2.73 -11.78 -14.69
N MET A 249 -4.01 -12.08 -14.95
CA MET A 249 -5.04 -12.20 -13.92
C MET A 249 -4.72 -13.31 -12.92
N ALA A 250 -4.24 -14.46 -13.42
CA ALA A 250 -3.81 -15.58 -12.59
C ALA A 250 -2.62 -15.21 -11.70
N MET A 251 -1.64 -14.48 -12.24
CA MET A 251 -0.48 -13.99 -11.49
C MET A 251 -0.90 -13.00 -10.39
N GLU A 252 -1.84 -12.10 -10.69
CA GLU A 252 -2.40 -11.17 -9.70
C GLU A 252 -3.18 -11.91 -8.60
N THR A 253 -3.97 -12.90 -8.97
CA THR A 253 -4.70 -13.73 -7.98
C THR A 253 -3.72 -14.43 -7.06
N GLY A 254 -2.64 -15.02 -7.59
CA GLY A 254 -1.57 -15.63 -6.79
C GLY A 254 -0.87 -14.64 -5.86
N PHE A 255 -0.62 -13.42 -6.33
CA PHE A 255 -0.09 -12.34 -5.50
C PHE A 255 -1.02 -12.02 -4.32
N LEU A 256 -2.33 -11.89 -4.57
CA LEU A 256 -3.30 -11.61 -3.52
C LEU A 256 -3.39 -12.75 -2.50
N GLN A 257 -3.41 -14.01 -2.96
CA GLN A 257 -3.40 -15.19 -2.09
C GLN A 257 -2.18 -15.19 -1.17
N TYR A 258 -0.99 -15.03 -1.74
CA TYR A 258 0.26 -14.97 -0.98
C TYR A 258 0.23 -13.85 0.05
N THR A 259 -0.23 -12.66 -0.36
CA THR A 259 -0.26 -11.47 0.50
C THR A 259 -1.23 -11.65 1.67
N MET A 260 -2.42 -12.23 1.45
CA MET A 260 -3.38 -12.48 2.53
C MET A 260 -2.84 -13.49 3.55
N GLU A 261 -2.16 -14.55 3.11
CA GLU A 261 -1.52 -15.50 4.03
C GLU A 261 -0.33 -14.86 4.80
N LEU A 262 0.46 -14.01 4.14
CA LEU A 262 1.53 -13.25 4.79
C LEU A 262 0.97 -12.33 5.88
N LEU A 263 -0.09 -11.58 5.58
CA LEU A 263 -0.74 -10.69 6.55
C LEU A 263 -1.30 -11.46 7.74
N LYS A 264 -1.98 -12.57 7.50
CA LYS A 264 -2.52 -13.45 8.53
C LYS A 264 -1.44 -13.99 9.48
N LYS A 265 -0.26 -14.33 8.92
CA LYS A 265 0.86 -14.90 9.66
C LYS A 265 1.65 -13.84 10.44
N ASP A 266 2.06 -12.77 9.76
CA ASP A 266 3.08 -11.83 10.26
C ASP A 266 2.49 -10.52 10.81
N TYR A 267 1.20 -10.20 10.49
CA TYR A 267 0.54 -8.93 10.85
C TYR A 267 -0.76 -9.14 11.64
N LYS A 268 -0.88 -10.30 12.30
CA LYS A 268 -2.07 -10.65 13.08
C LYS A 268 -2.44 -9.58 14.11
N THR A 269 -1.46 -9.00 14.80
CA THR A 269 -1.68 -7.95 15.81
C THR A 269 -2.37 -6.72 15.20
N GLU A 270 -1.93 -6.29 14.02
CA GLU A 270 -2.49 -5.16 13.30
C GLU A 270 -3.89 -5.46 12.75
N LEU A 271 -4.08 -6.67 12.21
CA LEU A 271 -5.40 -7.15 11.76
C LEU A 271 -6.41 -7.15 12.91
N ASP A 272 -6.06 -7.74 14.04
CA ASP A 272 -6.89 -7.78 15.25
C ASP A 272 -7.18 -6.36 15.78
N MET A 273 -6.15 -5.48 15.80
CA MET A 273 -6.29 -4.10 16.27
C MET A 273 -7.25 -3.26 15.43
N LEU A 274 -7.26 -3.50 14.12
CA LEU A 274 -8.10 -2.78 13.16
C LEU A 274 -9.43 -3.49 12.91
N ASP A 275 -9.66 -4.67 13.50
CA ASP A 275 -10.85 -5.51 13.30
C ASP A 275 -11.05 -5.90 11.83
N ILE A 276 -9.95 -6.30 11.17
CA ILE A 276 -9.96 -6.65 9.75
C ILE A 276 -10.22 -8.14 9.57
N THR A 277 -11.26 -8.46 8.81
CA THR A 277 -11.46 -9.77 8.21
C THR A 277 -10.84 -9.78 6.81
N LEU A 278 -9.87 -10.65 6.58
CA LEU A 278 -9.23 -10.77 5.27
C LEU A 278 -10.21 -11.30 4.23
N PRO A 279 -10.20 -10.75 3.01
CA PRO A 279 -11.06 -11.19 1.92
C PRO A 279 -10.68 -12.58 1.43
N LYS A 280 -11.66 -13.31 0.86
CA LYS A 280 -11.41 -14.56 0.16
C LYS A 280 -10.83 -14.28 -1.22
N VAL A 281 -9.74 -14.95 -1.56
CA VAL A 281 -9.00 -14.76 -2.81
C VAL A 281 -8.65 -16.10 -3.51
N ASP A 282 -9.31 -17.20 -3.11
CA ASP A 282 -9.06 -18.53 -3.69
C ASP A 282 -9.49 -18.58 -5.15
N GLU A 283 -10.65 -18.00 -5.45
CA GLU A 283 -11.22 -17.85 -6.79
C GLU A 283 -11.82 -16.45 -6.94
N ILE A 284 -11.41 -15.72 -7.96
CA ILE A 284 -11.91 -14.39 -8.25
C ILE A 284 -12.80 -14.47 -9.51
N PRO A 285 -14.11 -14.15 -9.42
CA PRO A 285 -15.00 -14.15 -10.56
C PRO A 285 -14.60 -13.10 -11.60
N GLN A 286 -14.98 -13.35 -12.86
CA GLN A 286 -14.79 -12.40 -13.93
C GLN A 286 -16.10 -12.15 -14.69
N VAL A 287 -16.23 -10.96 -15.24
CA VAL A 287 -17.36 -10.54 -16.07
C VAL A 287 -16.85 -9.66 -17.22
N ARG A 288 -17.40 -9.79 -18.41
CA ARG A 288 -17.08 -8.89 -19.52
C ARG A 288 -17.66 -7.50 -19.26
N PHE A 289 -17.00 -6.47 -19.76
CA PHE A 289 -17.40 -5.07 -19.59
C PHE A 289 -18.84 -4.80 -20.06
N ASP A 290 -19.21 -5.30 -21.23
CA ASP A 290 -20.57 -5.13 -21.81
C ASP A 290 -21.64 -5.86 -20.97
N GLU A 291 -21.33 -7.06 -20.48
CA GLU A 291 -22.19 -7.79 -19.55
C GLU A 291 -22.32 -7.06 -18.20
N ALA A 292 -21.22 -6.56 -17.64
CA ALA A 292 -21.25 -5.77 -16.42
C ALA A 292 -22.14 -4.54 -16.54
N LYS A 293 -22.05 -3.81 -17.67
CA LYS A 293 -22.93 -2.68 -17.98
C LYS A 293 -24.40 -3.09 -18.03
N ARG A 294 -24.71 -4.18 -18.74
CA ARG A 294 -26.07 -4.71 -18.85
C ARG A 294 -26.61 -5.14 -17.48
N LEU A 295 -25.82 -5.86 -16.70
CA LEU A 295 -26.17 -6.31 -15.35
C LEU A 295 -26.55 -5.13 -14.44
N VAL A 296 -25.74 -4.06 -14.45
CA VAL A 296 -26.01 -2.86 -13.62
C VAL A 296 -27.27 -2.16 -14.09
N ALA A 297 -27.49 -2.06 -15.41
CA ALA A 297 -28.68 -1.44 -15.97
C ALA A 297 -29.96 -2.23 -15.61
N GLU A 298 -29.94 -3.55 -15.75
CA GLU A 298 -31.11 -4.41 -15.54
C GLU A 298 -31.43 -4.60 -14.04
N LYS A 299 -30.41 -4.98 -13.22
CA LYS A 299 -30.65 -5.31 -11.81
C LYS A 299 -30.90 -4.09 -10.93
N TYR A 300 -30.20 -2.98 -11.20
CA TYR A 300 -30.28 -1.77 -10.37
C TYR A 300 -30.99 -0.60 -11.06
N ASN A 301 -31.61 -0.82 -12.22
CA ASN A 301 -32.27 0.20 -13.03
C ASN A 301 -31.39 1.44 -13.27
N ARG A 302 -30.08 1.20 -13.48
CA ARG A 302 -29.07 2.25 -13.67
C ARG A 302 -29.07 2.72 -15.11
N GLN A 303 -29.27 4.03 -15.33
CA GLN A 303 -29.09 4.62 -16.65
C GLN A 303 -27.60 4.72 -17.00
N ILE A 304 -27.16 3.99 -18.03
CA ILE A 304 -25.79 4.05 -18.55
C ILE A 304 -25.58 5.36 -19.29
N ARG A 305 -24.69 6.20 -18.78
CA ARG A 305 -24.35 7.51 -19.36
C ARG A 305 -23.09 7.43 -20.22
N ASN A 306 -22.09 6.70 -19.74
CA ASN A 306 -20.83 6.50 -20.45
C ASN A 306 -20.73 5.04 -20.92
N PRO A 307 -20.91 4.75 -22.23
CA PRO A 307 -20.84 3.38 -22.74
C PRO A 307 -19.40 2.83 -22.88
N TYR A 308 -18.38 3.65 -22.65
CA TYR A 308 -16.98 3.28 -22.90
C TYR A 308 -16.15 3.09 -21.62
N ASP A 309 -16.69 3.44 -20.45
CA ASP A 309 -16.00 3.37 -19.19
C ASP A 309 -16.96 3.08 -18.04
N LEU A 310 -16.47 2.53 -16.92
CA LEU A 310 -17.26 2.40 -15.71
C LEU A 310 -17.25 3.73 -14.93
N GLU A 311 -18.44 4.17 -14.56
CA GLU A 311 -18.57 5.27 -13.60
C GLU A 311 -18.38 4.72 -12.16
N PRO A 312 -17.92 5.53 -11.18
CA PRO A 312 -17.72 5.08 -9.81
C PRO A 312 -18.93 4.39 -9.15
N GLU A 313 -20.14 4.82 -9.49
CA GLU A 313 -21.37 4.20 -9.02
C GLU A 313 -21.57 2.81 -9.63
N GLU A 314 -21.22 2.64 -10.91
CA GLU A 314 -21.32 1.35 -11.61
C GLU A 314 -20.30 0.34 -11.04
N GLU A 315 -19.07 0.78 -10.75
CA GLU A 315 -18.08 -0.06 -10.05
C GLU A 315 -18.63 -0.54 -8.70
N ALA A 316 -19.24 0.38 -7.91
CA ALA A 316 -19.82 0.05 -6.61
C ALA A 316 -20.98 -0.96 -6.74
N LEU A 317 -21.84 -0.80 -7.75
CA LEU A 317 -22.98 -1.72 -8.00
C LEU A 317 -22.50 -3.09 -8.48
N ILE A 318 -21.45 -3.16 -9.32
CA ILE A 318 -20.84 -4.42 -9.74
C ILE A 318 -20.25 -5.14 -8.52
N GLY A 319 -19.45 -4.45 -7.70
CA GLY A 319 -18.90 -5.03 -6.48
C GLY A 319 -19.96 -5.57 -5.55
N ARG A 320 -21.03 -4.79 -5.34
CA ARG A 320 -22.18 -5.20 -4.53
C ARG A 320 -22.86 -6.44 -5.08
N TYR A 321 -23.05 -6.52 -6.40
CA TYR A 321 -23.65 -7.69 -7.05
C TYR A 321 -22.87 -8.97 -6.77
N PHE A 322 -21.54 -8.93 -6.95
CA PHE A 322 -20.69 -10.10 -6.76
C PHE A 322 -20.55 -10.48 -5.28
N GLU A 323 -20.62 -9.51 -4.37
CA GLU A 323 -20.68 -9.77 -2.93
C GLU A 323 -22.00 -10.48 -2.54
N GLU A 324 -23.15 -9.97 -3.01
CA GLU A 324 -24.48 -10.51 -2.68
C GLU A 324 -24.74 -11.90 -3.29
N GLU A 325 -24.34 -12.12 -4.55
CA GLU A 325 -24.66 -13.36 -5.27
C GLU A 325 -23.59 -14.46 -5.11
N TYR A 326 -22.34 -14.08 -4.92
CA TYR A 326 -21.21 -15.02 -4.91
C TYR A 326 -20.37 -14.97 -3.63
N GLY A 327 -20.61 -14.01 -2.75
CA GLY A 327 -19.78 -13.78 -1.56
C GLY A 327 -18.36 -13.36 -1.91
N ALA A 328 -18.17 -12.73 -3.07
CA ALA A 328 -16.86 -12.35 -3.60
C ALA A 328 -16.57 -10.87 -3.33
N ASP A 329 -15.49 -10.60 -2.63
CA ASP A 329 -15.00 -9.24 -2.40
C ASP A 329 -14.31 -8.63 -3.65
N PHE A 330 -13.76 -9.49 -4.52
CA PHE A 330 -13.07 -9.11 -5.75
C PHE A 330 -13.83 -9.58 -6.98
N VAL A 331 -13.72 -8.81 -8.07
CA VAL A 331 -14.21 -9.19 -9.40
C VAL A 331 -13.35 -8.59 -10.49
N PHE A 332 -12.94 -9.39 -11.46
CA PHE A 332 -12.33 -8.92 -12.69
C PHE A 332 -13.39 -8.45 -13.68
N VAL A 333 -13.29 -7.21 -14.15
CA VAL A 333 -14.05 -6.74 -15.31
C VAL A 333 -13.11 -6.76 -16.52
N THR A 334 -13.46 -7.50 -17.55
CA THR A 334 -12.60 -7.78 -18.70
C THR A 334 -13.11 -7.15 -19.99
N HIS A 335 -12.27 -7.10 -21.02
CA HIS A 335 -12.63 -6.63 -22.36
C HIS A 335 -13.19 -5.20 -22.37
N TYR A 336 -12.40 -4.27 -21.88
CA TYR A 336 -12.75 -2.85 -21.97
C TYR A 336 -12.72 -2.34 -23.40
N PRO A 337 -13.55 -1.34 -23.75
CA PRO A 337 -13.58 -0.75 -25.08
C PRO A 337 -12.20 -0.20 -25.51
N SER A 338 -11.77 -0.56 -26.73
CA SER A 338 -10.48 -0.14 -27.31
C SER A 338 -10.34 1.39 -27.36
N LYS A 339 -11.44 2.11 -27.54
CA LYS A 339 -11.47 3.58 -27.54
C LYS A 339 -10.94 4.18 -26.22
N LYS A 340 -11.22 3.50 -25.10
CA LYS A 340 -10.82 3.99 -23.77
C LYS A 340 -9.39 3.60 -23.39
N ARG A 341 -8.91 2.41 -23.82
CA ARG A 341 -7.59 1.90 -23.44
C ARG A 341 -6.44 2.59 -24.18
N PRO A 342 -5.22 2.62 -23.58
CA PRO A 342 -4.04 3.23 -24.17
C PRO A 342 -3.63 2.55 -25.50
N PHE A 343 -2.75 3.22 -26.26
CA PHE A 343 -2.30 2.76 -27.57
C PHE A 343 -1.57 1.41 -27.56
N TYR A 344 -0.96 1.03 -26.43
CA TYR A 344 -0.22 -0.21 -26.28
C TYR A 344 -1.10 -1.43 -25.93
N ALA A 345 -2.39 -1.23 -25.65
CA ALA A 345 -3.30 -2.33 -25.32
C ALA A 345 -3.65 -3.17 -26.56
N MET A 346 -3.54 -4.50 -26.43
CA MET A 346 -3.91 -5.44 -27.48
C MET A 346 -5.43 -5.44 -27.69
N ASP A 347 -5.86 -5.30 -28.94
CA ASP A 347 -7.29 -5.48 -29.26
C ASP A 347 -7.71 -6.94 -29.18
N ASP A 348 -8.97 -7.18 -28.86
CA ASP A 348 -9.56 -8.51 -28.92
C ASP A 348 -9.52 -9.03 -30.39
N PRO A 349 -9.03 -10.24 -30.67
CA PRO A 349 -8.93 -10.77 -32.01
C PRO A 349 -10.29 -10.98 -32.68
N ASP A 350 -11.34 -11.27 -31.89
CA ASP A 350 -12.69 -11.57 -32.39
C ASP A 350 -13.51 -10.28 -32.55
N ASP A 351 -13.27 -9.27 -31.69
CA ASP A 351 -13.95 -7.97 -31.78
C ASP A 351 -13.00 -6.82 -31.41
N LYS A 352 -12.39 -6.20 -32.40
CA LYS A 352 -11.45 -5.07 -32.24
C LYS A 352 -12.03 -3.82 -31.58
N THR A 353 -13.33 -3.78 -31.31
CA THR A 353 -13.93 -2.69 -30.51
C THR A 353 -13.60 -2.81 -29.03
N PHE A 354 -13.17 -3.99 -28.59
CA PHE A 354 -12.70 -4.30 -27.25
C PHE A 354 -11.19 -4.60 -27.23
N THR A 355 -10.64 -4.72 -26.03
CA THR A 355 -9.23 -5.05 -25.79
C THR A 355 -9.10 -6.25 -24.88
N GLN A 356 -7.99 -6.95 -24.96
CA GLN A 356 -7.58 -8.00 -24.03
C GLN A 356 -7.04 -7.36 -22.73
N SER A 357 -7.89 -6.60 -22.07
CA SER A 357 -7.57 -5.86 -20.83
C SER A 357 -8.60 -6.15 -19.76
N PHE A 358 -8.22 -5.82 -18.53
CA PHE A 358 -9.09 -5.96 -17.36
C PHE A 358 -8.81 -4.86 -16.33
N ASP A 359 -9.80 -4.65 -15.47
CA ASP A 359 -9.63 -3.98 -14.18
C ASP A 359 -10.06 -4.94 -13.08
N LEU A 360 -9.36 -4.92 -11.93
CA LEU A 360 -9.79 -5.61 -10.74
C LEU A 360 -10.51 -4.63 -9.82
N LEU A 361 -11.75 -4.94 -9.50
CA LEU A 361 -12.53 -4.23 -8.51
C LEU A 361 -12.42 -4.96 -7.17
N PHE A 362 -12.10 -4.23 -6.11
CA PHE A 362 -12.14 -4.69 -4.72
C PHE A 362 -13.22 -3.94 -3.96
N LYS A 363 -14.26 -4.64 -3.51
CA LYS A 363 -15.45 -4.05 -2.85
C LYS A 363 -15.96 -2.83 -3.62
N GLY A 364 -16.11 -2.98 -4.94
CA GLY A 364 -16.63 -1.95 -5.83
C GLY A 364 -15.72 -0.74 -6.06
N LEU A 365 -14.41 -0.89 -5.91
CA LEU A 365 -13.42 0.12 -6.27
C LEU A 365 -12.36 -0.50 -7.16
N GLU A 366 -12.07 0.12 -8.31
CA GLU A 366 -10.92 -0.21 -9.14
C GLU A 366 -9.61 -0.05 -8.35
N VAL A 367 -8.89 -1.16 -8.17
CA VAL A 367 -7.58 -1.20 -7.51
C VAL A 367 -6.45 -1.51 -8.47
N THR A 368 -6.76 -2.18 -9.60
CA THR A 368 -5.80 -2.60 -10.63
C THR A 368 -6.33 -2.33 -12.01
N THR A 369 -5.43 -1.96 -12.90
CA THR A 369 -5.64 -2.00 -14.37
C THR A 369 -4.54 -2.82 -15.02
N GLY A 370 -4.90 -3.77 -15.88
CA GLY A 370 -3.98 -4.66 -16.55
C GLY A 370 -4.44 -5.12 -17.93
N GLY A 371 -3.60 -5.95 -18.57
CA GLY A 371 -3.94 -6.59 -19.84
C GLY A 371 -2.75 -6.99 -20.67
N GLN A 372 -3.04 -7.64 -21.79
CA GLN A 372 -2.08 -7.96 -22.84
C GLN A 372 -1.69 -6.71 -23.62
N ARG A 373 -0.42 -6.64 -24.01
CA ARG A 373 0.13 -5.53 -24.78
C ARG A 373 0.33 -5.94 -26.23
N ILE A 374 0.28 -4.95 -27.12
CA ILE A 374 0.73 -5.14 -28.51
C ILE A 374 2.23 -5.44 -28.48
N HIS A 375 2.66 -6.52 -29.12
CA HIS A 375 4.05 -6.92 -29.19
C HIS A 375 4.63 -6.84 -30.60
N GLU A 376 3.78 -6.77 -31.63
CA GLU A 376 4.22 -6.61 -33.01
C GLU A 376 4.45 -5.14 -33.36
N TYR A 377 5.61 -4.85 -33.94
CA TYR A 377 6.05 -3.48 -34.25
C TYR A 377 5.09 -2.72 -35.15
N GLN A 378 4.65 -3.33 -36.26
CA GLN A 378 3.76 -2.63 -37.20
C GLN A 378 2.37 -2.38 -36.58
N MET A 379 1.83 -3.37 -35.87
CA MET A 379 0.55 -3.22 -35.18
C MET A 379 0.60 -2.09 -34.14
N LEU A 380 1.74 -1.93 -33.45
CA LEU A 380 1.95 -0.85 -32.49
C LEU A 380 1.96 0.55 -33.18
N LEU A 381 2.65 0.66 -34.31
CA LEU A 381 2.64 1.89 -35.12
C LEU A 381 1.25 2.28 -35.60
N ASP A 382 0.54 1.31 -36.18
CA ASP A 382 -0.83 1.51 -36.67
C ASP A 382 -1.77 1.97 -35.53
N LYS A 383 -1.59 1.41 -34.32
CA LYS A 383 -2.39 1.79 -33.16
C LYS A 383 -2.05 3.19 -32.62
N ILE A 384 -0.77 3.57 -32.64
CA ILE A 384 -0.33 4.93 -32.28
C ILE A 384 -0.97 5.95 -33.24
N GLU A 385 -0.93 5.69 -34.55
CA GLU A 385 -1.54 6.55 -35.57
C GLU A 385 -3.07 6.62 -35.38
N ALA A 386 -3.74 5.47 -35.22
CA ALA A 386 -5.19 5.41 -35.01
C ALA A 386 -5.66 6.18 -33.75
N LYS A 387 -4.79 6.31 -32.74
CA LYS A 387 -5.04 7.15 -31.55
C LYS A 387 -4.70 8.63 -31.76
N GLY A 388 -4.30 9.05 -32.99
CA GLY A 388 -3.91 10.43 -33.31
C GLY A 388 -2.61 10.87 -32.61
N MET A 389 -1.76 9.91 -32.23
CA MET A 389 -0.46 10.18 -31.57
C MET A 389 0.67 10.15 -32.59
N THR A 390 1.81 10.76 -32.20
CA THR A 390 3.05 10.69 -32.99
C THR A 390 4.10 9.85 -32.26
N THR A 391 5.02 9.26 -33.01
CA THR A 391 6.14 8.46 -32.51
C THR A 391 7.28 9.34 -31.98
N GLU A 392 7.24 10.65 -32.12
CA GLU A 392 8.26 11.57 -31.65
C GLU A 392 8.59 11.36 -30.16
N GLY A 393 9.86 11.17 -29.84
CA GLY A 393 10.35 10.90 -28.50
C GLY A 393 10.05 9.48 -27.97
N MET A 394 9.67 8.55 -28.86
CA MET A 394 9.41 7.14 -28.53
C MET A 394 10.45 6.18 -29.16
N ASP A 395 11.53 6.71 -29.72
CA ASP A 395 12.49 5.91 -30.52
C ASP A 395 13.03 4.69 -29.74
N GLN A 396 13.53 4.88 -28.53
CA GLN A 396 14.05 3.80 -27.69
C GLN A 396 13.00 2.77 -27.31
N TYR A 397 11.78 3.22 -27.05
CA TYR A 397 10.64 2.34 -26.75
C TYR A 397 10.27 1.51 -28.00
N LEU A 398 10.20 2.12 -29.16
CA LEU A 398 9.86 1.44 -30.40
C LEU A 398 10.97 0.50 -30.90
N ASP A 399 12.22 0.80 -30.62
CA ASP A 399 13.36 -0.01 -31.02
C ASP A 399 13.30 -1.43 -30.47
N ILE A 400 12.85 -1.63 -29.22
CA ILE A 400 12.76 -3.00 -28.67
C ILE A 400 11.73 -3.85 -29.45
N PHE A 401 10.60 -3.25 -29.86
CA PHE A 401 9.59 -3.94 -30.68
C PHE A 401 10.10 -4.23 -32.08
N LYS A 402 10.84 -3.31 -32.68
CA LYS A 402 11.44 -3.48 -33.99
C LYS A 402 12.46 -4.61 -34.04
N HIS A 403 13.14 -4.89 -32.93
CA HIS A 403 14.17 -5.92 -32.85
C HIS A 403 13.67 -7.25 -32.23
N GLY A 404 12.40 -7.35 -31.94
CA GLY A 404 11.74 -8.56 -31.45
C GLY A 404 11.27 -8.43 -30.00
N MET A 405 9.97 -8.58 -29.80
CA MET A 405 9.31 -8.52 -28.51
C MET A 405 8.38 -9.72 -28.35
N PRO A 406 8.45 -10.49 -27.26
CA PRO A 406 7.53 -11.60 -27.04
C PRO A 406 6.09 -11.10 -26.77
N PRO A 407 5.06 -11.94 -26.98
CA PRO A 407 3.74 -11.70 -26.40
C PRO A 407 3.90 -11.43 -24.92
N HIS A 408 3.36 -10.31 -24.43
CA HIS A 408 3.54 -9.87 -23.06
C HIS A 408 2.34 -9.11 -22.53
N GLY A 409 2.27 -9.00 -21.23
CA GLY A 409 1.26 -8.23 -20.54
C GLY A 409 1.67 -7.95 -19.12
N GLY A 410 0.86 -7.13 -18.45
CA GLY A 410 1.12 -6.73 -17.09
C GLY A 410 0.02 -5.83 -16.54
N LEU A 411 0.29 -5.29 -15.36
CA LEU A 411 -0.68 -4.49 -14.62
C LEU A 411 0.01 -3.42 -13.75
N GLY A 412 -0.81 -2.55 -13.20
CA GLY A 412 -0.44 -1.63 -12.13
C GLY A 412 -1.53 -1.61 -11.05
N ILE A 413 -1.11 -1.78 -9.80
CA ILE A 413 -1.97 -1.79 -8.61
C ILE A 413 -1.71 -0.52 -7.81
N GLY A 414 -2.76 0.22 -7.44
CA GLY A 414 -2.65 1.33 -6.49
C GLY A 414 -2.55 0.83 -5.05
N LEU A 415 -1.35 0.90 -4.44
CA LEU A 415 -1.11 0.40 -3.08
C LEU A 415 -2.04 1.05 -2.05
N GLU A 416 -2.24 2.35 -2.13
CA GLU A 416 -3.09 3.11 -1.21
C GLU A 416 -4.57 2.72 -1.35
N ARG A 417 -5.06 2.49 -2.59
CA ARG A 417 -6.45 2.03 -2.84
C ARG A 417 -6.67 0.62 -2.32
N LEU A 418 -5.75 -0.31 -2.61
CA LEU A 418 -5.82 -1.68 -2.13
C LEU A 418 -5.80 -1.72 -0.59
N THR A 419 -4.90 -0.96 0.03
CA THR A 419 -4.83 -0.83 1.49
C THR A 419 -6.12 -0.23 2.06
N MET A 420 -6.61 0.87 1.48
CA MET A 420 -7.82 1.56 1.92
C MET A 420 -9.03 0.61 1.98
N LYS A 421 -9.24 -0.16 0.93
CA LYS A 421 -10.34 -1.14 0.89
C LYS A 421 -10.16 -2.30 1.84
N LEU A 422 -8.92 -2.77 2.00
CA LEU A 422 -8.61 -3.87 2.92
C LEU A 422 -8.88 -3.50 4.38
N ILE A 423 -8.53 -2.28 4.80
CA ILE A 423 -8.71 -1.81 6.17
C ILE A 423 -10.07 -1.12 6.42
N GLY A 424 -10.94 -1.05 5.40
CA GLY A 424 -12.29 -0.49 5.53
C GLY A 424 -12.34 1.03 5.64
N GLU A 425 -11.33 1.76 5.16
CA GLU A 425 -11.34 3.22 5.12
C GLU A 425 -12.04 3.75 3.86
N ASP A 426 -12.66 4.94 4.00
CA ASP A 426 -13.42 5.60 2.93
C ASP A 426 -12.62 6.65 2.15
N ASN A 427 -11.42 6.98 2.61
CA ASN A 427 -10.61 8.05 2.02
C ASN A 427 -9.16 7.60 1.87
N VAL A 428 -8.68 7.62 0.63
CA VAL A 428 -7.32 7.18 0.29
C VAL A 428 -6.20 7.94 1.02
N ARG A 429 -6.48 9.15 1.53
CA ARG A 429 -5.54 9.92 2.35
C ARG A 429 -5.24 9.26 3.70
N GLU A 430 -6.15 8.42 4.20
CA GLU A 430 -5.92 7.65 5.43
C GLU A 430 -4.81 6.60 5.25
N THR A 431 -4.57 6.17 4.02
CA THR A 431 -3.58 5.14 3.65
C THR A 431 -2.36 5.70 2.90
N CYS A 432 -2.19 7.01 2.88
CA CYS A 432 -0.98 7.67 2.42
C CYS A 432 -0.26 8.33 3.59
N LEU A 433 1.05 8.11 3.75
CA LEU A 433 1.82 8.72 4.85
C LEU A 433 1.77 10.24 4.77
N PHE A 434 2.08 10.80 3.61
CA PHE A 434 2.09 12.23 3.34
C PHE A 434 1.40 12.48 1.99
N PRO A 435 0.05 12.55 1.96
CA PRO A 435 -0.69 12.64 0.71
C PRO A 435 -0.39 13.95 -0.04
N ARG A 436 -0.30 13.82 -1.38
CA ARG A 436 -0.28 14.94 -2.30
C ARG A 436 -1.60 15.00 -3.06
N ASP A 437 -2.27 16.13 -2.96
CA ASP A 437 -3.51 16.45 -3.66
C ASP A 437 -3.53 17.93 -4.05
N LEU A 438 -4.66 18.43 -4.58
CA LEU A 438 -4.80 19.82 -5.02
C LEU A 438 -4.52 20.86 -3.94
N SER A 439 -4.70 20.52 -2.67
CA SER A 439 -4.60 21.43 -1.54
C SER A 439 -3.40 21.17 -0.63
N ARG A 440 -2.71 20.03 -0.81
CA ARG A 440 -1.66 19.59 0.10
C ARG A 440 -0.38 19.25 -0.67
N LEU A 441 0.64 20.08 -0.49
CA LEU A 441 1.97 19.92 -1.07
C LEU A 441 3.06 19.74 0.00
N GLU A 442 2.83 20.27 1.19
CA GLU A 442 3.76 20.18 2.32
C GLU A 442 3.34 19.04 3.29
N PRO A 443 4.30 18.49 4.06
CA PRO A 443 4.03 17.52 5.11
C PRO A 443 3.13 18.09 6.22
#